data_206d16ccc7e6a9c56d18cd71c0d307c0
#
_entry.id   206d16ccc7e6a9c56d18cd71c0d307c0
#
_cell.length_a   1.000
_cell.length_b   1.000
_cell.length_c   1.000
_cell.angle_alpha   90.00
_cell.angle_beta   90.00
_cell.angle_gamma   90.00
#
_symmetry.space_group_name_H-M   'P 1'
#
loop_
_entity.id
_entity.type
_entity.pdbx_description
1 polymer ?
#
loop_
_entity_poly.entity_id
_entity_poly.type
_entity_poly.pdbx_seq_one_letter_code
_entity_poly.pdbx_strand_id
1 'polypeptide(L)'
;MPPELKFRPMTRSELDILVEWAAAEGWNPGFNDAQIFWDTDPQGFIAAELAGELVGGGSIVSYDGRFGFMGFFIMRPDQRGQGLGKRLWFHRRDLLISRLQPPAVIGMDGVFHMQDFYARGGFVYSHRDLRFEGVGALAETDSDLVDLSEVPFEELLRFDNAHFPAPRERFLWAWIGQPGSRALGAKQDGSLHGYGVIRPCRRG
;
A
#
# COMPACT_ATOMS: atom_id res chain seq x y z
N MET A 1 1.93 -37.05 -5.39
CA MET A 1 1.01 -36.19 -4.62
C MET A 1 0.92 -34.85 -5.35
N PRO A 2 -0.25 -34.19 -5.39
CA PRO A 2 -0.31 -32.85 -5.94
C PRO A 2 0.62 -31.92 -5.16
N PRO A 3 1.23 -30.93 -5.79
CA PRO A 3 2.13 -30.00 -5.11
C PRO A 3 1.38 -29.25 -4.01
N GLU A 4 2.04 -29.10 -2.86
CA GLU A 4 1.47 -28.42 -1.70
C GLU A 4 1.64 -26.91 -1.85
N LEU A 5 0.55 -26.14 -1.64
CA LEU A 5 0.60 -24.70 -1.54
C LEU A 5 1.12 -24.29 -0.17
N LYS A 6 2.23 -23.57 -0.14
CA LYS A 6 2.86 -23.03 1.08
C LYS A 6 2.73 -21.52 1.13
N PHE A 7 2.58 -20.99 2.35
CA PHE A 7 2.63 -19.56 2.61
C PHE A 7 3.85 -19.26 3.50
N ARG A 8 4.57 -18.22 3.11
CA ARG A 8 5.78 -17.79 3.83
C ARG A 8 6.02 -16.29 3.67
N PRO A 9 6.86 -15.69 4.52
CA PRO A 9 7.35 -14.34 4.24
C PRO A 9 8.02 -14.26 2.87
N MET A 10 7.84 -13.16 2.17
CA MET A 10 8.57 -12.84 0.94
C MET A 10 10.01 -12.45 1.25
N THR A 11 10.89 -12.71 0.29
CA THR A 11 12.16 -12.00 0.20
C THR A 11 11.97 -10.63 -0.43
N ARG A 12 12.95 -9.73 -0.24
CA ARG A 12 12.90 -8.39 -0.86
C ARG A 12 12.84 -8.47 -2.39
N SER A 13 13.56 -9.40 -3.00
CA SER A 13 13.55 -9.61 -4.45
C SER A 13 12.21 -10.17 -4.97
N GLU A 14 11.50 -10.96 -4.19
CA GLU A 14 10.16 -11.43 -4.56
C GLU A 14 9.12 -10.30 -4.51
N LEU A 15 9.32 -9.30 -3.65
CA LEU A 15 8.48 -8.11 -3.68
C LEU A 15 8.64 -7.34 -4.99
N ASP A 16 9.85 -7.29 -5.57
CA ASP A 16 10.03 -6.67 -6.90
C ASP A 16 9.23 -7.41 -7.97
N ILE A 17 9.19 -8.75 -7.91
CA ILE A 17 8.35 -9.56 -8.82
C ILE A 17 6.86 -9.22 -8.63
N LEU A 18 6.41 -9.09 -7.38
CA LEU A 18 5.02 -8.74 -7.08
C LEU A 18 4.67 -7.33 -7.59
N VAL A 19 5.58 -6.37 -7.50
CA VAL A 19 5.44 -5.01 -8.07
C VAL A 19 5.36 -5.06 -9.60
N GLU A 20 6.15 -5.93 -10.28
CA GLU A 20 6.01 -6.16 -11.71
C GLU A 20 4.62 -6.71 -12.08
N TRP A 21 4.11 -7.65 -11.29
CA TRP A 21 2.76 -8.15 -11.52
C TRP A 21 1.69 -7.05 -11.32
N ALA A 22 1.87 -6.18 -10.33
CA ALA A 22 0.98 -5.03 -10.11
C ALA A 22 1.01 -4.06 -11.30
N ALA A 23 2.19 -3.82 -11.88
CA ALA A 23 2.30 -3.01 -13.09
C ALA A 23 1.58 -3.66 -14.29
N ALA A 24 1.67 -4.98 -14.43
CA ALA A 24 0.96 -5.73 -15.46
C ALA A 24 -0.57 -5.70 -15.29
N GLU A 25 -1.07 -5.61 -14.03
CA GLU A 25 -2.50 -5.37 -13.73
C GLU A 25 -2.93 -3.90 -13.96
N GLY A 26 -2.03 -3.02 -14.38
CA GLY A 26 -2.32 -1.62 -14.66
C GLY A 26 -2.35 -0.72 -13.42
N TRP A 27 -1.80 -1.16 -12.28
CA TRP A 27 -1.83 -0.39 -11.03
C TRP A 27 -0.82 0.76 -10.96
N ASN A 28 0.11 0.83 -11.92
CA ASN A 28 1.09 1.90 -12.07
C ASN A 28 1.90 2.21 -10.78
N PRO A 29 2.64 1.24 -10.21
CA PRO A 29 3.45 1.48 -9.03
C PRO A 29 4.57 2.49 -9.31
N GLY A 30 4.93 3.27 -8.29
CA GLY A 30 6.09 4.15 -8.34
C GLY A 30 7.41 3.38 -8.26
N PHE A 31 8.49 3.96 -8.77
CA PHE A 31 9.80 3.30 -8.83
C PHE A 31 10.39 2.99 -7.44
N ASN A 32 10.03 3.78 -6.43
CA ASN A 32 10.53 3.62 -5.06
C ASN A 32 9.54 2.89 -4.13
N ASP A 33 8.32 2.57 -4.60
CA ASP A 33 7.26 2.02 -3.76
C ASP A 33 7.70 0.73 -3.06
N ALA A 34 8.32 -0.21 -3.78
CA ALA A 34 8.76 -1.48 -3.23
C ALA A 34 9.70 -1.31 -2.03
N GLN A 35 10.66 -0.39 -2.12
CA GLN A 35 11.62 -0.16 -1.04
C GLN A 35 10.97 0.51 0.17
N ILE A 36 10.16 1.56 -0.07
CA ILE A 36 9.50 2.32 1.00
C ILE A 36 8.54 1.43 1.80
N PHE A 37 7.73 0.63 1.10
CA PHE A 37 6.79 -0.27 1.78
C PHE A 37 7.51 -1.44 2.47
N TRP A 38 8.60 -1.96 1.88
CA TRP A 38 9.43 -2.95 2.54
C TRP A 38 10.04 -2.42 3.85
N ASP A 39 10.60 -1.22 3.83
CA ASP A 39 11.18 -0.59 5.01
C ASP A 39 10.14 -0.24 6.07
N THR A 40 8.89 -0.01 5.66
CA THR A 40 7.77 0.24 6.58
C THR A 40 7.44 -1.00 7.41
N ASP A 41 7.34 -2.16 6.77
CA ASP A 41 7.07 -3.45 7.43
C ASP A 41 7.65 -4.62 6.62
N PRO A 42 8.91 -5.01 6.86
CA PRO A 42 9.55 -6.12 6.13
C PRO A 42 8.84 -7.47 6.31
N GLN A 43 8.08 -7.65 7.40
CA GLN A 43 7.28 -8.85 7.67
C GLN A 43 5.88 -8.77 7.06
N GLY A 44 5.53 -7.66 6.43
CA GLY A 44 4.22 -7.37 5.87
C GLY A 44 3.98 -7.99 4.49
N PHE A 45 4.88 -8.80 3.94
CA PHE A 45 4.72 -9.37 2.60
C PHE A 45 4.72 -10.89 2.64
N ILE A 46 3.66 -11.50 2.10
CA ILE A 46 3.44 -12.94 2.13
C ILE A 46 3.44 -13.50 0.72
N ALA A 47 4.28 -14.52 0.51
CA ALA A 47 4.36 -15.32 -0.69
C ALA A 47 3.42 -16.53 -0.63
N ALA A 48 2.81 -16.86 -1.76
CA ALA A 48 2.25 -18.17 -2.04
C ALA A 48 3.21 -18.93 -2.95
N GLU A 49 3.70 -20.06 -2.48
CA GLU A 49 4.63 -20.94 -3.19
C GLU A 49 3.95 -22.26 -3.54
N LEU A 50 4.08 -22.69 -4.78
CA LEU A 50 3.61 -24.00 -5.25
C LEU A 50 4.75 -24.72 -5.99
N ALA A 51 5.10 -25.91 -5.58
CA ALA A 51 6.20 -26.68 -6.17
C ALA A 51 7.56 -25.93 -6.19
N GLY A 52 7.82 -25.05 -5.21
CA GLY A 52 9.03 -24.24 -5.15
C GLY A 52 8.98 -22.94 -5.97
N GLU A 53 7.89 -22.67 -6.69
CA GLU A 53 7.72 -21.46 -7.47
C GLU A 53 6.81 -20.43 -6.77
N LEU A 54 7.16 -19.15 -6.86
CA LEU A 54 6.28 -18.06 -6.44
C LEU A 54 5.07 -17.98 -7.39
N VAL A 55 3.87 -18.21 -6.86
CA VAL A 55 2.63 -18.21 -7.66
C VAL A 55 1.65 -17.11 -7.26
N GLY A 56 1.90 -16.41 -6.18
CA GLY A 56 1.07 -15.29 -5.73
C GLY A 56 1.66 -14.60 -4.52
N GLY A 57 1.07 -13.48 -4.15
CA GLY A 57 1.51 -12.74 -2.97
C GLY A 57 0.58 -11.61 -2.58
N GLY A 58 0.95 -10.93 -1.52
CA GLY A 58 0.26 -9.73 -1.08
C GLY A 58 0.79 -9.16 0.22
N SER A 59 0.40 -7.91 0.52
CA SER A 59 0.82 -7.21 1.72
C SER A 59 -0.17 -7.32 2.88
N ILE A 60 0.35 -7.31 4.09
CA ILE A 60 -0.35 -7.28 5.39
C ILE A 60 0.40 -6.34 6.34
N VAL A 61 0.49 -5.09 5.98
CA VAL A 61 1.23 -4.09 6.77
C VAL A 61 0.57 -3.89 8.13
N SER A 62 1.37 -3.95 9.20
CA SER A 62 0.97 -3.61 10.55
C SER A 62 1.66 -2.31 10.98
N TYR A 63 0.89 -1.32 11.35
CA TYR A 63 1.38 -0.07 11.94
C TYR A 63 1.38 -0.22 13.47
N ASP A 64 2.48 -0.78 14.00
CA ASP A 64 2.71 -1.02 15.42
C ASP A 64 1.57 -1.76 16.16
N GLY A 65 0.88 -2.64 15.46
CA GLY A 65 -0.26 -3.38 16.00
C GLY A 65 -1.53 -2.57 16.21
N ARG A 66 -1.53 -1.25 15.91
CA ARG A 66 -2.68 -0.35 16.12
C ARG A 66 -3.63 -0.29 14.95
N PHE A 67 -3.11 -0.50 13.75
CA PHE A 67 -3.85 -0.52 12.51
C PHE A 67 -3.20 -1.50 11.54
N GLY A 68 -4.00 -2.28 10.82
CA GLY A 68 -3.53 -3.17 9.77
C GLY A 68 -4.01 -2.72 8.40
N PHE A 69 -3.22 -2.96 7.36
CA PHE A 69 -3.64 -2.71 5.99
C PHE A 69 -3.33 -3.90 5.09
N MET A 70 -4.35 -4.42 4.39
CA MET A 70 -4.21 -5.48 3.40
C MET A 70 -4.19 -4.89 1.99
N GLY A 71 -3.17 -5.21 1.22
CA GLY A 71 -3.05 -4.74 -0.16
C GLY A 71 -2.29 -5.72 -1.05
N PHE A 72 -2.02 -5.29 -2.27
CA PHE A 72 -1.13 -5.96 -3.24
C PHE A 72 -1.46 -7.45 -3.48
N PHE A 73 -2.73 -7.83 -3.38
CA PHE A 73 -3.16 -9.21 -3.53
C PHE A 73 -3.20 -9.61 -5.00
N ILE A 74 -2.23 -10.41 -5.43
CA ILE A 74 -2.09 -10.84 -6.81
C ILE A 74 -1.78 -12.34 -6.86
N MET A 75 -2.45 -13.05 -7.76
CA MET A 75 -2.08 -14.41 -8.18
C MET A 75 -1.58 -14.37 -9.62
N ARG A 76 -0.54 -15.13 -9.91
CA ARG A 76 -0.05 -15.35 -11.27
C ARG A 76 -1.21 -15.80 -12.17
N PRO A 77 -1.40 -15.25 -13.39
CA PRO A 77 -2.59 -15.49 -14.21
C PRO A 77 -2.89 -16.97 -14.47
N ASP A 78 -1.86 -17.78 -14.73
CA ASP A 78 -1.98 -19.23 -14.98
C ASP A 78 -2.39 -20.03 -13.73
N GLN A 79 -2.37 -19.44 -12.55
CA GLN A 79 -2.73 -20.05 -11.27
C GLN A 79 -4.09 -19.55 -10.73
N ARG A 80 -4.80 -18.74 -11.49
CA ARG A 80 -6.13 -18.25 -11.13
C ARG A 80 -7.21 -19.30 -11.35
N GLY A 81 -8.39 -19.12 -10.74
CA GLY A 81 -9.53 -20.02 -10.90
C GLY A 81 -9.45 -21.36 -10.15
N GLN A 82 -8.33 -21.67 -9.47
CA GLN A 82 -8.08 -22.94 -8.78
C GLN A 82 -8.30 -22.85 -7.24
N GLY A 83 -8.84 -21.74 -6.75
CA GLY A 83 -9.07 -21.55 -5.32
C GLY A 83 -7.81 -21.15 -4.51
N LEU A 84 -6.61 -21.10 -5.13
CA LEU A 84 -5.36 -20.79 -4.45
C LEU A 84 -5.37 -19.37 -3.88
N GLY A 85 -5.88 -18.40 -4.64
CA GLY A 85 -6.00 -17.02 -4.19
C GLY A 85 -6.90 -16.88 -2.96
N LYS A 86 -8.01 -17.64 -2.87
CA LYS A 86 -8.86 -17.65 -1.68
C LYS A 86 -8.08 -18.12 -0.45
N ARG A 87 -7.29 -19.18 -0.57
CA ARG A 87 -6.45 -19.70 0.53
C ARG A 87 -5.41 -18.67 0.97
N LEU A 88 -4.70 -18.04 0.02
CA LEU A 88 -3.73 -16.98 0.31
C LEU A 88 -4.39 -15.79 1.02
N TRP A 89 -5.54 -15.35 0.54
CA TRP A 89 -6.23 -14.19 1.10
C TRP A 89 -6.63 -14.40 2.56
N PHE A 90 -7.26 -15.54 2.89
CA PHE A 90 -7.65 -15.85 4.27
C PHE A 90 -6.44 -16.05 5.17
N HIS A 91 -5.40 -16.73 4.71
CA HIS A 91 -4.15 -16.88 5.46
C HIS A 91 -3.54 -15.51 5.82
N ARG A 92 -3.47 -14.60 4.86
CA ARG A 92 -2.97 -13.23 5.10
C ARG A 92 -3.81 -12.46 6.09
N ARG A 93 -5.14 -12.53 5.97
CA ARG A 93 -6.05 -11.89 6.91
C ARG A 93 -5.82 -12.39 8.34
N ASP A 94 -5.80 -13.70 8.51
CA ASP A 94 -5.67 -14.31 9.84
C ASP A 94 -4.29 -14.02 10.46
N LEU A 95 -3.24 -14.03 9.63
CA LEU A 95 -1.90 -13.65 10.05
C LEU A 95 -1.84 -12.16 10.44
N LEU A 96 -2.48 -11.26 9.68
CA LEU A 96 -2.53 -9.85 10.06
C LEU A 96 -3.28 -9.66 11.38
N ILE A 97 -4.42 -10.29 11.56
CA ILE A 97 -5.17 -10.25 12.81
C ILE A 97 -4.27 -10.64 13.99
N SER A 98 -3.46 -11.68 13.87
CA SER A 98 -2.55 -12.13 14.93
C SER A 98 -1.43 -11.14 15.26
N ARG A 99 -1.16 -10.17 14.38
CA ARG A 99 -0.16 -9.11 14.55
C ARG A 99 -0.74 -7.82 15.13
N LEU A 100 -2.05 -7.75 15.32
CA LEU A 100 -2.75 -6.55 15.78
C LEU A 100 -3.17 -6.69 17.25
N GLN A 101 -3.26 -5.55 17.92
CA GLN A 101 -3.72 -5.44 19.30
C GLN A 101 -5.16 -4.90 19.31
N PRO A 102 -6.12 -5.60 19.89
CA PRO A 102 -7.49 -5.07 20.00
C PRO A 102 -7.51 -3.70 20.72
N PRO A 103 -8.30 -2.74 20.26
CA PRO A 103 -9.38 -2.82 19.26
C PRO A 103 -8.96 -2.44 17.82
N ALA A 104 -7.76 -2.77 17.38
CA ALA A 104 -7.25 -2.39 16.06
C ALA A 104 -8.18 -2.86 14.92
N VAL A 105 -8.23 -2.07 13.85
CA VAL A 105 -8.99 -2.37 12.64
C VAL A 105 -8.07 -2.64 11.46
N ILE A 106 -8.61 -3.28 10.41
CA ILE A 106 -7.91 -3.55 9.16
C ILE A 106 -8.58 -2.79 8.03
N GLY A 107 -7.81 -1.94 7.33
CA GLY A 107 -8.21 -1.30 6.09
C GLY A 107 -7.79 -2.12 4.87
N MET A 108 -8.46 -1.87 3.75
CA MET A 108 -8.12 -2.45 2.45
C MET A 108 -8.73 -1.64 1.31
N ASP A 109 -7.93 -1.35 0.29
CA ASP A 109 -8.44 -0.86 -0.99
C ASP A 109 -8.62 -2.04 -1.93
N GLY A 110 -9.87 -2.33 -2.25
CA GLY A 110 -10.26 -3.49 -3.04
C GLY A 110 -10.79 -3.11 -4.42
N VAL A 111 -10.50 -3.95 -5.41
CA VAL A 111 -11.08 -3.78 -6.75
C VAL A 111 -12.59 -4.04 -6.73
N PHE A 112 -13.36 -3.29 -7.49
CA PHE A 112 -14.84 -3.26 -7.41
C PHE A 112 -15.49 -4.63 -7.58
N HIS A 113 -15.02 -5.44 -8.51
CA HIS A 113 -15.62 -6.75 -8.79
C HIS A 113 -15.38 -7.80 -7.70
N MET A 114 -14.53 -7.49 -6.68
CA MET A 114 -14.22 -8.38 -5.57
C MET A 114 -14.90 -7.99 -4.26
N GLN A 115 -15.76 -6.97 -4.23
CA GLN A 115 -16.39 -6.47 -3.00
C GLN A 115 -17.13 -7.57 -2.22
N ASP A 116 -17.94 -8.39 -2.90
CA ASP A 116 -18.65 -9.50 -2.26
C ASP A 116 -17.70 -10.55 -1.66
N PHE A 117 -16.55 -10.76 -2.29
CA PHE A 117 -15.54 -11.66 -1.75
C PHE A 117 -14.92 -11.09 -0.47
N TYR A 118 -14.61 -9.80 -0.44
CA TYR A 118 -14.07 -9.13 0.75
C TYR A 118 -15.09 -9.05 1.88
N ALA A 119 -16.35 -8.81 1.58
CA ALA A 119 -17.43 -8.83 2.57
C ALA A 119 -17.55 -10.19 3.29
N ARG A 120 -17.40 -11.31 2.55
CA ARG A 120 -17.33 -12.65 3.16
C ARG A 120 -16.12 -12.86 4.06
N GLY A 121 -15.10 -12.04 3.91
CA GLY A 121 -13.92 -12.00 4.77
C GLY A 121 -14.06 -11.12 6.00
N GLY A 122 -15.22 -10.48 6.20
CA GLY A 122 -15.49 -9.61 7.35
C GLY A 122 -15.24 -8.12 7.09
N PHE A 123 -14.92 -7.73 5.85
CA PHE A 123 -14.76 -6.32 5.50
C PHE A 123 -16.11 -5.66 5.23
N VAL A 124 -16.28 -4.45 5.75
CA VAL A 124 -17.45 -3.61 5.52
C VAL A 124 -17.07 -2.50 4.55
N TYR A 125 -17.90 -2.29 3.52
CA TYR A 125 -17.70 -1.19 2.59
C TYR A 125 -17.76 0.15 3.33
N SER A 126 -16.75 0.98 3.13
CA SER A 126 -16.63 2.31 3.74
C SER A 126 -16.85 3.41 2.69
N HIS A 127 -15.96 3.51 1.72
CA HIS A 127 -15.96 4.57 0.70
C HIS A 127 -15.39 4.05 -0.60
N ARG A 128 -15.41 4.89 -1.62
CA ARG A 128 -14.86 4.58 -2.94
C ARG A 128 -13.74 5.54 -3.28
N ASP A 129 -12.57 4.98 -3.59
CA ASP A 129 -11.46 5.73 -4.16
C ASP A 129 -11.51 5.67 -5.68
N LEU A 130 -11.19 6.78 -6.33
CA LEU A 130 -11.09 6.88 -7.78
C LEU A 130 -9.70 7.41 -8.13
N ARG A 131 -9.07 6.76 -9.10
CA ARG A 131 -7.85 7.25 -9.71
C ARG A 131 -8.18 7.95 -11.02
N PHE A 132 -7.67 9.16 -11.18
CA PHE A 132 -7.80 9.93 -12.40
C PHE A 132 -6.48 9.90 -13.18
N GLU A 133 -6.59 9.92 -14.50
CA GLU A 133 -5.47 10.07 -15.41
C GLU A 133 -5.72 11.31 -16.28
N GLY A 134 -4.68 12.09 -16.54
CA GLY A 134 -4.77 13.31 -17.34
C GLY A 134 -3.41 13.73 -17.86
N VAL A 135 -3.41 14.68 -18.78
CA VAL A 135 -2.19 15.33 -19.26
C VAL A 135 -1.90 16.52 -18.38
N GLY A 136 -0.67 16.61 -17.84
CA GLY A 136 -0.24 17.76 -17.06
C GLY A 136 -0.23 19.03 -17.92
N ALA A 137 -0.68 20.14 -17.35
CA ALA A 137 -0.58 21.47 -17.94
C ALA A 137 0.24 22.38 -17.02
N LEU A 138 0.94 23.34 -17.62
CA LEU A 138 1.56 24.42 -16.84
C LEU A 138 0.40 25.24 -16.22
N ALA A 139 0.44 25.35 -14.91
CA ALA A 139 -0.44 26.23 -14.14
C ALA A 139 0.37 27.34 -13.49
N GLU A 140 -0.25 28.46 -13.19
CA GLU A 140 0.35 29.45 -12.30
C GLU A 140 0.59 28.81 -10.93
N THR A 141 1.72 29.12 -10.31
CA THR A 141 2.06 28.59 -8.99
C THR A 141 1.09 29.20 -7.98
N ASP A 142 0.33 28.38 -7.29
CA ASP A 142 -0.48 28.82 -6.16
C ASP A 142 0.44 29.25 -5.03
N SER A 143 0.23 30.48 -4.51
CA SER A 143 1.03 31.06 -3.44
C SER A 143 0.95 30.31 -2.12
N ASP A 144 -0.10 29.48 -1.96
CA ASP A 144 -0.36 28.72 -0.73
C ASP A 144 0.34 27.34 -0.74
N LEU A 145 1.00 26.97 -1.85
CA LEU A 145 1.79 25.77 -1.94
C LEU A 145 3.24 26.02 -1.52
N VAL A 146 3.71 25.21 -0.59
CA VAL A 146 5.09 25.22 -0.08
C VAL A 146 5.76 23.87 -0.32
N ASP A 147 7.09 23.86 -0.50
CA ASP A 147 7.83 22.60 -0.49
C ASP A 147 7.81 22.00 0.91
N LEU A 148 7.56 20.70 1.05
CA LEU A 148 7.52 20.07 2.38
C LEU A 148 8.87 20.08 3.11
N SER A 149 9.98 20.29 2.40
CA SER A 149 11.27 20.49 3.04
C SER A 149 11.35 21.79 3.88
N GLU A 150 10.44 22.73 3.63
CA GLU A 150 10.31 23.99 4.38
C GLU A 150 9.34 23.89 5.57
N VAL A 151 8.63 22.74 5.68
CA VAL A 151 7.67 22.48 6.77
C VAL A 151 8.36 21.63 7.83
N PRO A 152 8.36 22.05 9.12
CA PRO A 152 8.88 21.21 10.19
C PRO A 152 8.23 19.83 10.18
N PHE A 153 9.05 18.77 10.23
CA PHE A 153 8.54 17.39 10.13
C PHE A 153 7.51 17.06 11.22
N GLU A 154 7.67 17.63 12.41
CA GLU A 154 6.72 17.48 13.52
C GLU A 154 5.34 18.10 13.20
N GLU A 155 5.28 19.18 12.40
CA GLU A 155 4.02 19.76 11.92
C GLU A 155 3.33 18.80 10.95
N LEU A 156 4.09 18.28 9.98
CA LEU A 156 3.61 17.30 9.01
C LEU A 156 3.14 16.01 9.70
N LEU A 157 3.92 15.50 10.66
CA LEU A 157 3.59 14.29 11.41
C LEU A 157 2.30 14.47 12.24
N ARG A 158 2.13 15.62 12.87
CA ARG A 158 0.87 15.95 13.59
C ARG A 158 -0.32 15.98 12.64
N PHE A 159 -0.15 16.57 11.46
CA PHE A 159 -1.19 16.60 10.44
C PHE A 159 -1.53 15.19 9.95
N ASP A 160 -0.53 14.39 9.60
CA ASP A 160 -0.73 13.01 9.14
C ASP A 160 -1.43 12.14 10.20
N ASN A 161 -0.99 12.23 11.45
CA ASN A 161 -1.59 11.48 12.58
C ASN A 161 -3.05 11.86 12.86
N ALA A 162 -3.50 13.04 12.45
CA ALA A 162 -4.90 13.43 12.56
C ALA A 162 -5.78 12.82 11.45
N HIS A 163 -5.19 12.33 10.35
CA HIS A 163 -5.89 11.86 9.17
C HIS A 163 -5.66 10.38 8.86
N PHE A 164 -4.65 9.74 9.46
CA PHE A 164 -4.38 8.33 9.29
C PHE A 164 -4.62 7.55 10.60
N PRO A 165 -5.18 6.33 10.58
CA PRO A 165 -5.62 5.62 11.78
C PRO A 165 -4.51 5.23 12.78
N ALA A 166 -3.26 5.33 12.39
CA ALA A 166 -2.11 5.01 13.25
C ALA A 166 -0.89 5.86 12.89
N PRO A 167 0.02 6.14 13.85
CA PRO A 167 1.29 6.77 13.54
C PRO A 167 2.08 5.97 12.49
N ARG A 168 2.61 6.67 11.48
CA ARG A 168 3.40 6.07 10.40
C ARG A 168 4.63 6.92 10.03
N GLU A 169 5.31 7.44 11.04
CA GLU A 169 6.43 8.35 10.93
C GLU A 169 7.51 7.85 9.96
N ARG A 170 7.92 6.57 10.11
CA ARG A 170 8.94 5.95 9.25
C ARG A 170 8.52 5.92 7.77
N PHE A 171 7.26 5.57 7.51
CA PHE A 171 6.69 5.61 6.16
C PHE A 171 6.68 7.04 5.63
N LEU A 172 6.15 7.98 6.42
CA LEU A 172 5.98 9.37 6.01
C LEU A 172 7.32 10.02 5.65
N TRP A 173 8.35 9.81 6.46
CA TRP A 173 9.70 10.30 6.19
C TRP A 173 10.24 9.79 4.85
N ALA A 174 10.17 8.48 4.62
CA ALA A 174 10.62 7.88 3.38
C ALA A 174 9.77 8.30 2.17
N TRP A 175 8.46 8.48 2.38
CA TRP A 175 7.52 8.84 1.32
C TRP A 175 7.74 10.23 0.76
N ILE A 176 7.95 11.22 1.63
CA ILE A 176 8.19 12.61 1.21
C ILE A 176 9.61 12.85 0.69
N GLY A 177 10.58 12.07 1.17
CA GLY A 177 12.00 12.20 0.81
C GLY A 177 12.46 11.29 -0.33
N GLN A 178 11.56 10.56 -1.01
CA GLN A 178 11.95 9.61 -2.04
C GLN A 178 12.61 10.27 -3.26
N PRO A 179 13.62 9.63 -3.88
CA PRO A 179 14.32 10.19 -5.04
C PRO A 179 13.38 10.50 -6.21
N GLY A 180 13.59 11.64 -6.85
CA GLY A 180 12.83 12.05 -8.04
C GLY A 180 11.39 12.49 -7.75
N SER A 181 10.96 12.56 -6.50
CA SER A 181 9.65 13.05 -6.11
C SER A 181 9.64 14.54 -5.84
N ARG A 182 8.45 15.12 -5.83
CA ARG A 182 8.17 16.46 -5.32
C ARG A 182 7.07 16.36 -4.27
N ALA A 183 7.37 16.78 -3.06
CA ALA A 183 6.44 16.77 -1.95
C ALA A 183 6.01 18.20 -1.63
N LEU A 184 4.70 18.48 -1.71
CA LEU A 184 4.14 19.82 -1.54
C LEU A 184 3.12 19.82 -0.41
N GLY A 185 3.09 20.89 0.37
CA GLY A 185 2.10 21.19 1.37
C GLY A 185 1.24 22.38 0.96
N ALA A 186 -0.05 22.34 1.24
CA ALA A 186 -0.92 23.50 1.16
C ALA A 186 -1.03 24.15 2.54
N LYS A 187 -0.66 25.41 2.64
CA LYS A 187 -0.74 26.19 3.88
C LYS A 187 -1.81 27.28 3.80
N GLN A 188 -2.55 27.44 4.88
CA GLN A 188 -3.48 28.53 5.06
C GLN A 188 -3.31 29.08 6.48
N ASP A 189 -3.23 30.42 6.61
CA ASP A 189 -3.02 31.10 7.90
C ASP A 189 -1.82 30.54 8.71
N GLY A 190 -0.74 30.16 8.00
CA GLY A 190 0.48 29.60 8.58
C GLY A 190 0.41 28.13 9.02
N SER A 191 -0.74 27.48 8.85
CA SER A 191 -0.97 26.07 9.22
C SER A 191 -1.06 25.16 7.99
N LEU A 192 -0.62 23.90 8.12
CA LEU A 192 -0.75 22.89 7.08
C LEU A 192 -2.20 22.40 7.00
N HIS A 193 -2.81 22.49 5.82
CA HIS A 193 -4.17 22.06 5.51
C HIS A 193 -4.23 20.84 4.59
N GLY A 194 -3.12 20.48 3.97
CA GLY A 194 -3.01 19.31 3.12
C GLY A 194 -1.58 19.10 2.65
N TYR A 195 -1.28 17.90 2.19
CA TYR A 195 -0.02 17.65 1.50
C TYR A 195 -0.20 16.57 0.43
N GLY A 196 0.71 16.55 -0.54
CA GLY A 196 0.75 15.57 -1.60
C GLY A 196 2.17 15.29 -2.07
N VAL A 197 2.37 14.13 -2.65
CA VAL A 197 3.66 13.72 -3.23
C VAL A 197 3.45 13.33 -4.69
N ILE A 198 4.13 14.05 -5.57
CA ILE A 198 4.26 13.70 -6.99
C ILE A 198 5.51 12.85 -7.10
N ARG A 199 5.38 11.64 -7.60
CA ARG A 199 6.49 10.70 -7.69
C ARG A 199 6.56 10.05 -9.08
N PRO A 200 7.76 9.68 -9.56
CA PRO A 200 7.89 9.01 -10.84
C PRO A 200 7.30 7.61 -10.78
N CYS A 201 6.50 7.30 -11.79
CA CYS A 201 5.87 6.00 -12.00
C CYS A 201 6.27 5.47 -13.39
N ARG A 202 5.79 4.27 -13.75
CA ARG A 202 6.03 3.71 -15.09
C ARG A 202 5.29 4.47 -16.19
N ARG A 203 4.18 5.13 -15.85
CA ARG A 203 3.39 5.98 -16.72
C ARG A 203 3.13 7.31 -16.01
N GLY A 204 3.73 8.38 -16.51
CA GLY A 204 3.63 9.72 -15.93
C GLY A 204 4.63 10.04 -14.84
#